data_4e40d3641740ffed41519cfcb1c4ab5a
#
_entry.id   4e40d3641740ffed41519cfcb1c4ab5a
#
_cell.length_a   1.000
_cell.length_b   1.000
_cell.length_c   1.000
_cell.angle_alpha   90.00
_cell.angle_beta   90.00
_cell.angle_gamma   90.00
#
_symmetry.space_group_name_H-M   'P 1'
#
loop_
_entity.id
_entity.type
_entity.pdbx_description
1 polymer ?
#
loop_
_entity_poly.entity_id
_entity_poly.type
_entity_poly.pdbx_seq_one_letter_code
_entity_poly.pdbx_strand_id
1 'polypeptide(L)'
;MTVPKLVIFDCDGVLVDSEPLSLDVLIGILRSAGVEMDAEEATERFLGKSLKTMSSILHDDYGLAVDDRFLEQMRLDLYKRFRAELQPVPGIAEALDELDVARCVASSSQPERIRLSLTITGLIDRLEPYIFSASMVENGKPAPDLFLHAAAEMGVEPAACIVVEDSPAGIQAAKAAGMRVFAYTGASHAKSERHRNSLLCLEPDVVFDEMRDLIHFVRQEQRDGNTA
;
A
#
# COMPACT_ATOMS: atom_id res chain seq x y z
N MET A 1 -7.93 3.06 25.96
CA MET A 1 -7.40 2.56 24.67
C MET A 1 -5.93 2.17 24.86
N THR A 2 -5.39 1.23 24.09
CA THR A 2 -3.97 0.83 24.22
C THR A 2 -3.08 1.88 23.57
N VAL A 3 -1.99 2.29 24.26
CA VAL A 3 -1.01 3.24 23.72
C VAL A 3 -0.33 2.64 22.48
N PRO A 4 -0.28 3.35 21.33
CA PRO A 4 0.42 2.86 20.14
C PRO A 4 1.92 2.70 20.40
N LYS A 5 2.45 1.56 19.94
CA LYS A 5 3.88 1.21 20.03
C LYS A 5 4.51 0.93 18.67
N LEU A 6 3.69 0.70 17.64
CA LEU A 6 4.13 0.38 16.29
C LEU A 6 3.21 1.04 15.28
N VAL A 7 3.80 1.64 14.24
CA VAL A 7 3.11 2.04 13.00
C VAL A 7 3.56 1.11 11.88
N ILE A 8 2.61 0.44 11.25
CA ILE A 8 2.80 -0.47 10.11
C ILE A 8 2.34 0.26 8.86
N PHE A 9 3.24 0.48 7.93
CA PHE A 9 2.93 1.16 6.67
C PHE A 9 2.69 0.17 5.54
N ASP A 10 1.64 0.34 4.74
CA ASP A 10 1.68 -0.19 3.40
C ASP A 10 2.78 0.52 2.59
N CYS A 11 3.15 -0.05 1.44
CA CYS A 11 4.22 0.51 0.61
C CYS A 11 3.66 1.34 -0.55
N ASP A 12 2.90 0.69 -1.44
CA ASP A 12 2.41 1.27 -2.67
C ASP A 12 1.22 2.21 -2.36
N GLY A 13 1.31 3.49 -2.71
CA GLY A 13 0.29 4.51 -2.39
C GLY A 13 0.41 5.15 -1.00
N VAL A 14 1.23 4.59 -0.10
CA VAL A 14 1.45 5.14 1.26
C VAL A 14 2.88 5.66 1.44
N LEU A 15 3.88 4.85 1.14
CA LEU A 15 5.30 5.26 1.19
C LEU A 15 5.78 5.81 -0.15
N VAL A 16 5.34 5.21 -1.25
CA VAL A 16 5.75 5.56 -2.62
C VAL A 16 4.53 5.73 -3.52
N ASP A 17 4.56 6.71 -4.43
CA ASP A 17 3.48 7.01 -5.37
C ASP A 17 3.64 6.16 -6.65
N SER A 18 3.44 4.86 -6.52
CA SER A 18 3.72 3.86 -7.55
C SER A 18 2.53 3.54 -8.48
N GLU A 19 1.30 3.81 -8.05
CA GLU A 19 0.09 3.39 -8.76
C GLU A 19 -0.05 3.99 -10.17
N PRO A 20 0.21 5.31 -10.40
CA PRO A 20 0.16 5.86 -11.74
C PRO A 20 1.15 5.20 -12.70
N LEU A 21 2.36 4.90 -12.24
CA LEU A 21 3.38 4.23 -13.04
C LEU A 21 3.00 2.79 -13.36
N SER A 22 2.40 2.09 -12.40
CA SER A 22 1.91 0.72 -12.58
C SER A 22 0.80 0.66 -13.64
N LEU A 23 -0.12 1.63 -13.59
CA LEU A 23 -1.21 1.75 -14.55
C LEU A 23 -0.71 2.08 -15.97
N ASP A 24 0.21 3.03 -16.09
CA ASP A 24 0.84 3.39 -17.37
C ASP A 24 1.57 2.22 -18.03
N VAL A 25 2.30 1.42 -17.24
CA VAL A 25 2.96 0.20 -17.74
C VAL A 25 1.93 -0.80 -18.23
N LEU A 26 0.86 -1.04 -17.48
CA LEU A 26 -0.22 -1.93 -17.91
C LEU A 26 -0.83 -1.46 -19.23
N ILE A 27 -1.19 -0.18 -19.36
CA ILE A 27 -1.73 0.41 -20.60
C ILE A 27 -0.76 0.22 -21.77
N GLY A 28 0.54 0.43 -21.55
CA GLY A 28 1.57 0.22 -22.57
C GLY A 28 1.62 -1.22 -23.07
N ILE A 29 1.54 -2.20 -22.18
CA ILE A 29 1.51 -3.62 -22.52
C ILE A 29 0.22 -3.97 -23.26
N LEU A 30 -0.93 -3.50 -22.80
CA LEU A 30 -2.22 -3.72 -23.43
C LEU A 30 -2.23 -3.18 -24.87
N ARG A 31 -1.72 -1.96 -25.07
CA ARG A 31 -1.56 -1.36 -26.41
C ARG A 31 -0.68 -2.20 -27.30
N SER A 32 0.43 -2.74 -26.77
CA SER A 32 1.32 -3.62 -27.54
C SER A 32 0.65 -4.94 -27.93
N ALA A 33 -0.36 -5.38 -27.19
CA ALA A 33 -1.20 -6.54 -27.48
C ALA A 33 -2.42 -6.20 -28.35
N GLY A 34 -2.54 -4.94 -28.84
CA GLY A 34 -3.65 -4.51 -29.71
C GLY A 34 -4.90 -4.06 -28.98
N VAL A 35 -4.82 -3.88 -27.66
CA VAL A 35 -5.91 -3.35 -26.83
C VAL A 35 -5.68 -1.86 -26.59
N GLU A 36 -6.54 -1.02 -27.16
CA GLU A 36 -6.54 0.42 -26.88
C GLU A 36 -7.40 0.68 -25.64
N MET A 37 -6.82 1.39 -24.67
CA MET A 37 -7.47 1.77 -23.43
C MET A 37 -6.89 3.10 -22.96
N ASP A 38 -7.73 4.01 -22.53
CA ASP A 38 -7.28 5.25 -21.91
C ASP A 38 -7.03 5.08 -20.40
N ALA A 39 -6.46 6.12 -19.78
CA ALA A 39 -6.10 6.07 -18.38
C ALA A 39 -7.32 6.03 -17.45
N GLU A 40 -8.45 6.64 -17.84
CA GLU A 40 -9.67 6.66 -17.04
C GLU A 40 -10.30 5.26 -17.01
N GLU A 41 -10.44 4.62 -18.17
CA GLU A 41 -10.93 3.24 -18.30
C GLU A 41 -10.01 2.26 -17.56
N ALA A 42 -8.70 2.39 -17.72
CA ALA A 42 -7.73 1.53 -17.04
C ALA A 42 -7.80 1.68 -15.51
N THR A 43 -7.94 2.91 -15.01
CA THR A 43 -8.13 3.20 -13.59
C THR A 43 -9.39 2.52 -13.07
N GLU A 44 -10.49 2.67 -13.76
CA GLU A 44 -11.77 2.09 -13.34
C GLU A 44 -11.73 0.56 -13.32
N ARG A 45 -11.07 -0.04 -14.30
CA ARG A 45 -11.03 -1.49 -14.47
C ARG A 45 -9.98 -2.20 -13.62
N PHE A 46 -8.83 -1.59 -13.35
CA PHE A 46 -7.67 -2.29 -12.78
C PHE A 46 -7.17 -1.73 -11.45
N LEU A 47 -7.38 -0.44 -11.15
CA LEU A 47 -6.86 0.16 -9.94
C LEU A 47 -7.37 -0.57 -8.68
N GLY A 48 -6.45 -0.92 -7.77
CA GLY A 48 -6.76 -1.60 -6.52
C GLY A 48 -7.24 -3.05 -6.66
N LYS A 49 -7.18 -3.63 -7.86
CA LYS A 49 -7.58 -5.05 -8.08
C LYS A 49 -6.39 -5.98 -7.92
N SER A 50 -6.69 -7.19 -7.43
CA SER A 50 -5.68 -8.25 -7.34
C SER A 50 -5.20 -8.68 -8.73
N LEU A 51 -3.98 -9.22 -8.81
CA LEU A 51 -3.44 -9.80 -10.03
C LEU A 51 -4.38 -10.87 -10.62
N LYS A 52 -5.02 -11.68 -9.76
CA LYS A 52 -5.99 -12.69 -10.17
C LYS A 52 -7.20 -12.06 -10.86
N THR A 53 -7.76 -11.00 -10.27
CA THR A 53 -8.91 -10.27 -10.86
C THR A 53 -8.52 -9.60 -12.17
N MET A 54 -7.34 -8.98 -12.23
CA MET A 54 -6.80 -8.38 -13.45
C MET A 54 -6.64 -9.44 -14.54
N SER A 55 -6.07 -10.60 -14.22
CA SER A 55 -5.90 -11.71 -15.17
C SER A 55 -7.24 -12.19 -15.74
N SER A 56 -8.28 -12.33 -14.89
CA SER A 56 -9.62 -12.70 -15.36
C SER A 56 -10.19 -11.66 -16.31
N ILE A 57 -10.12 -10.37 -15.98
CA ILE A 57 -10.61 -9.30 -16.85
C ILE A 57 -9.88 -9.30 -18.19
N LEU A 58 -8.54 -9.43 -18.18
CA LEU A 58 -7.75 -9.44 -19.41
C LEU A 58 -8.07 -10.64 -20.29
N HIS A 59 -8.29 -11.80 -19.69
CA HIS A 59 -8.69 -13.00 -20.41
C HIS A 59 -10.11 -12.90 -20.98
N ASP A 60 -11.10 -12.55 -20.12
CA ASP A 60 -12.51 -12.63 -20.45
C ASP A 60 -12.96 -11.53 -21.42
N ASP A 61 -12.44 -10.31 -21.24
CA ASP A 61 -12.86 -9.16 -22.03
C ASP A 61 -11.97 -8.89 -23.26
N TYR A 62 -10.69 -9.31 -23.19
CA TYR A 62 -9.70 -8.98 -24.25
C TYR A 62 -9.03 -10.22 -24.86
N GLY A 63 -9.30 -11.42 -24.36
CA GLY A 63 -8.68 -12.66 -24.84
C GLY A 63 -7.18 -12.75 -24.56
N LEU A 64 -6.65 -11.95 -23.63
CA LEU A 64 -5.23 -11.91 -23.28
C LEU A 64 -4.93 -12.88 -22.14
N ALA A 65 -3.97 -13.77 -22.36
CA ALA A 65 -3.47 -14.65 -21.32
C ALA A 65 -2.39 -13.91 -20.49
N VAL A 66 -2.60 -13.86 -19.19
CA VAL A 66 -1.58 -13.37 -18.22
C VAL A 66 -0.73 -14.57 -17.83
N ASP A 67 0.23 -14.90 -18.68
CA ASP A 67 1.21 -15.95 -18.46
C ASP A 67 2.49 -15.40 -17.79
N ASP A 68 3.43 -16.28 -17.48
CA ASP A 68 4.71 -15.91 -16.84
C ASP A 68 5.50 -14.90 -17.69
N ARG A 69 5.39 -14.97 -19.01
CA ARG A 69 6.06 -14.04 -19.92
C ARG A 69 5.44 -12.65 -19.86
N PHE A 70 4.12 -12.57 -19.80
CA PHE A 70 3.40 -11.30 -19.61
C PHE A 70 3.78 -10.66 -18.28
N LEU A 71 3.78 -11.43 -17.19
CA LEU A 71 4.13 -10.96 -15.86
C LEU A 71 5.59 -10.50 -15.78
N GLU A 72 6.50 -11.22 -16.40
CA GLU A 72 7.92 -10.84 -16.43
C GLU A 72 8.15 -9.56 -17.23
N GLN A 73 7.50 -9.40 -18.39
CA GLN A 73 7.58 -8.17 -19.17
C GLN A 73 7.02 -6.99 -18.38
N MET A 74 5.87 -7.15 -17.74
CA MET A 74 5.27 -6.12 -16.90
C MET A 74 6.21 -5.72 -15.75
N ARG A 75 6.86 -6.69 -15.10
CA ARG A 75 7.82 -6.46 -14.02
C ARG A 75 9.04 -5.67 -14.50
N LEU A 76 9.62 -6.05 -15.65
CA LEU A 76 10.79 -5.38 -16.21
C LEU A 76 10.50 -3.94 -16.61
N ASP A 77 9.36 -3.69 -17.27
CA ASP A 77 8.94 -2.36 -17.69
C ASP A 77 8.63 -1.48 -16.47
N LEU A 78 7.95 -2.06 -15.45
CA LEU A 78 7.65 -1.36 -14.20
C LEU A 78 8.93 -0.95 -13.47
N TYR A 79 9.90 -1.85 -13.31
CA TYR A 79 11.16 -1.55 -12.62
C TYR A 79 12.00 -0.52 -13.38
N LYS A 80 11.91 -0.51 -14.72
CA LYS A 80 12.53 0.53 -15.53
C LYS A 80 11.91 1.89 -15.27
N ARG A 81 10.57 1.96 -15.24
CA ARG A 81 9.82 3.20 -14.93
C ARG A 81 10.10 3.67 -13.52
N PHE A 82 10.10 2.77 -12.54
CA PHE A 82 10.42 3.11 -11.15
C PHE A 82 11.79 3.77 -11.02
N ARG A 83 12.83 3.21 -11.64
CA ARG A 83 14.18 3.83 -11.61
C ARG A 83 14.24 5.22 -12.23
N ALA A 84 13.36 5.54 -13.15
CA ALA A 84 13.32 6.83 -13.83
C ALA A 84 12.43 7.87 -13.13
N GLU A 85 11.32 7.45 -12.54
CA GLU A 85 10.22 8.37 -12.23
C GLU A 85 9.62 8.21 -10.84
N LEU A 86 9.85 7.07 -10.13
CA LEU A 86 9.20 6.82 -8.84
C LEU A 86 9.59 7.89 -7.81
N GLN A 87 8.58 8.44 -7.15
CA GLN A 87 8.74 9.43 -6.10
C GLN A 87 8.21 8.90 -4.76
N PRO A 88 8.78 9.32 -3.64
CA PRO A 88 8.15 9.11 -2.34
C PRO A 88 6.85 9.90 -2.25
N VAL A 89 5.91 9.42 -1.44
CA VAL A 89 4.73 10.21 -1.08
C VAL A 89 5.20 11.51 -0.39
N PRO A 90 4.64 12.68 -0.77
CA PRO A 90 5.04 13.96 -0.17
C PRO A 90 4.88 13.94 1.36
N GLY A 91 5.93 14.36 2.07
CA GLY A 91 5.94 14.43 3.54
C GLY A 91 6.23 13.12 4.27
N ILE A 92 6.39 11.99 3.56
CA ILE A 92 6.61 10.69 4.22
C ILE A 92 7.98 10.59 4.90
N ALA A 93 9.03 11.16 4.31
CA ALA A 93 10.36 11.12 4.91
C ALA A 93 10.38 11.88 6.25
N GLU A 94 9.79 13.07 6.28
CA GLU A 94 9.65 13.88 7.50
C GLU A 94 8.79 13.14 8.53
N ALA A 95 7.66 12.56 8.11
CA ALA A 95 6.80 11.79 9.02
C ALA A 95 7.54 10.61 9.64
N LEU A 96 8.32 9.86 8.85
CA LEU A 96 9.14 8.76 9.36
C LEU A 96 10.23 9.24 10.33
N ASP A 97 10.86 10.39 10.07
CA ASP A 97 11.91 10.93 10.92
C ASP A 97 11.37 11.48 12.27
N GLU A 98 10.11 11.95 12.28
CA GLU A 98 9.46 12.50 13.48
C GLU A 98 8.72 11.46 14.33
N LEU A 99 8.52 10.23 13.83
CA LEU A 99 7.88 9.14 14.58
C LEU A 99 8.76 8.71 15.75
N ASP A 100 8.22 8.74 16.96
CA ASP A 100 8.84 8.31 18.22
C ASP A 100 8.46 6.88 18.64
N VAL A 101 7.73 6.15 17.79
CA VAL A 101 7.37 4.74 17.96
C VAL A 101 8.05 3.85 16.90
N ALA A 102 8.09 2.54 17.15
CA ALA A 102 8.58 1.59 16.17
C ALA A 102 7.78 1.67 14.86
N ARG A 103 8.42 1.33 13.75
CA ARG A 103 7.82 1.36 12.42
C ARG A 103 8.30 0.19 11.56
N CYS A 104 7.45 -0.29 10.67
CA CYS A 104 7.77 -1.33 9.70
C CYS A 104 6.91 -1.19 8.44
N VAL A 105 7.24 -1.97 7.41
CA VAL A 105 6.49 -2.05 6.16
C VAL A 105 5.78 -3.39 6.07
N ALA A 106 4.52 -3.41 5.63
CA ALA A 106 3.75 -4.62 5.35
C ALA A 106 2.97 -4.46 4.05
N SER A 107 3.52 -4.99 2.94
CA SER A 107 3.02 -4.78 1.58
C SER A 107 2.59 -6.07 0.88
N SER A 108 1.62 -5.96 -0.02
CA SER A 108 1.22 -7.04 -0.93
C SER A 108 2.26 -7.32 -2.02
N SER A 109 3.21 -6.43 -2.22
CA SER A 109 4.28 -6.54 -3.22
C SER A 109 5.36 -7.55 -2.82
N GLN A 110 6.08 -8.09 -3.81
CA GLN A 110 7.24 -8.96 -3.58
C GLN A 110 8.37 -8.20 -2.87
N PRO A 111 9.17 -8.87 -2.02
CA PRO A 111 10.25 -8.22 -1.24
C PRO A 111 11.24 -7.42 -2.10
N GLU A 112 11.55 -7.92 -3.30
CA GLU A 112 12.44 -7.26 -4.26
C GLU A 112 11.85 -5.91 -4.72
N ARG A 113 10.54 -5.88 -5.04
CA ARG A 113 9.85 -4.65 -5.46
C ARG A 113 9.83 -3.63 -4.32
N ILE A 114 9.49 -4.06 -3.10
CA ILE A 114 9.46 -3.17 -1.93
C ILE A 114 10.84 -2.52 -1.71
N ARG A 115 11.91 -3.34 -1.65
CA ARG A 115 13.27 -2.84 -1.46
C ARG A 115 13.71 -1.91 -2.58
N LEU A 116 13.41 -2.25 -3.84
CA LEU A 116 13.71 -1.40 -4.99
C LEU A 116 13.04 -0.03 -4.85
N SER A 117 11.74 -0.01 -4.54
CA SER A 117 10.96 1.22 -4.38
C SER A 117 11.51 2.10 -3.26
N LEU A 118 11.77 1.51 -2.09
CA LEU A 118 12.31 2.23 -0.94
C LEU A 118 13.74 2.73 -1.18
N THR A 119 14.56 1.98 -1.92
CA THR A 119 15.93 2.39 -2.27
C THR A 119 15.92 3.58 -3.23
N ILE A 120 15.10 3.52 -4.28
CA ILE A 120 14.98 4.59 -5.28
C ILE A 120 14.51 5.90 -4.61
N THR A 121 13.56 5.80 -3.70
CA THR A 121 12.97 6.96 -3.01
C THR A 121 13.73 7.42 -1.78
N GLY A 122 14.85 6.76 -1.42
CA GLY A 122 15.69 7.12 -0.28
C GLY A 122 15.06 6.83 1.09
N LEU A 123 14.06 5.94 1.14
CA LEU A 123 13.37 5.58 2.38
C LEU A 123 13.91 4.31 3.04
N ILE A 124 14.76 3.54 2.35
CA ILE A 124 15.19 2.20 2.78
C ILE A 124 15.84 2.19 4.17
N ASP A 125 16.75 3.13 4.44
CA ASP A 125 17.51 3.20 5.70
C ASP A 125 16.64 3.50 6.93
N ARG A 126 15.40 4.02 6.72
CA ARG A 126 14.43 4.31 7.78
C ARG A 126 13.58 3.12 8.17
N LEU A 127 13.55 2.08 7.34
CA LEU A 127 12.58 0.98 7.41
C LEU A 127 13.21 -0.40 7.49
N GLU A 128 14.43 -0.62 6.93
CA GLU A 128 15.13 -1.88 7.12
C GLU A 128 15.59 -2.07 8.57
N PRO A 129 15.63 -3.31 9.06
CA PRO A 129 15.35 -4.57 8.37
C PRO A 129 13.87 -4.98 8.37
N TYR A 130 12.96 -4.14 8.85
CA TYR A 130 11.57 -4.45 9.17
C TYR A 130 10.65 -4.29 7.95
N ILE A 131 10.85 -5.12 6.94
CA ILE A 131 10.09 -5.15 5.68
C ILE A 131 9.42 -6.51 5.51
N PHE A 132 8.09 -6.52 5.55
CA PHE A 132 7.27 -7.71 5.45
C PHE A 132 6.46 -7.69 4.15
N SER A 133 6.41 -8.85 3.48
CA SER A 133 5.73 -9.06 2.20
C SER A 133 4.63 -10.11 2.36
N ALA A 134 3.57 -9.99 1.57
CA ALA A 134 2.52 -11.00 1.50
C ALA A 134 3.04 -12.40 1.10
N SER A 135 4.21 -12.50 0.46
CA SER A 135 4.86 -13.78 0.18
C SER A 135 5.38 -14.53 1.41
N MET A 136 5.39 -13.89 2.59
CA MET A 136 5.83 -14.47 3.87
C MET A 136 4.68 -15.11 4.65
N VAL A 137 3.44 -15.00 4.17
CA VAL A 137 2.23 -15.49 4.83
C VAL A 137 1.38 -16.34 3.89
N GLU A 138 0.45 -17.10 4.45
CA GLU A 138 -0.44 -17.96 3.67
C GLU A 138 -1.48 -17.15 2.90
N ASN A 139 -2.09 -16.16 3.57
CA ASN A 139 -3.13 -15.33 3.00
C ASN A 139 -2.73 -13.85 3.02
N GLY A 140 -2.66 -13.22 1.85
CA GLY A 140 -2.45 -11.77 1.75
C GLY A 140 -3.72 -10.97 2.04
N LYS A 141 -3.60 -9.64 2.05
CA LYS A 141 -4.75 -8.71 2.19
C LYS A 141 -5.88 -9.12 1.23
N PRO A 142 -7.14 -9.19 1.66
CA PRO A 142 -7.73 -8.63 2.88
C PRO A 142 -7.67 -9.55 4.12
N ALA A 143 -6.98 -10.70 4.10
CA ALA A 143 -6.76 -11.50 5.29
C ALA A 143 -5.81 -10.76 6.27
N PRO A 144 -5.94 -10.99 7.59
CA PRO A 144 -5.15 -10.28 8.61
C PRO A 144 -3.71 -10.77 8.72
N ASP A 145 -3.36 -11.87 8.08
CA ASP A 145 -2.13 -12.64 8.29
C ASP A 145 -0.87 -11.79 8.20
N LEU A 146 -0.79 -10.91 7.17
CA LEU A 146 0.37 -10.08 6.94
C LEU A 146 0.61 -9.07 8.06
N PHE A 147 -0.44 -8.42 8.54
CA PHE A 147 -0.32 -7.45 9.63
C PHE A 147 -0.06 -8.14 10.98
N LEU A 148 -0.68 -9.29 11.22
CA LEU A 148 -0.40 -10.11 12.40
C LEU A 148 1.04 -10.62 12.41
N HIS A 149 1.56 -11.06 11.26
CA HIS A 149 2.96 -11.46 11.11
C HIS A 149 3.90 -10.28 11.40
N ALA A 150 3.65 -9.11 10.80
CA ALA A 150 4.47 -7.91 11.06
C ALA A 150 4.48 -7.53 12.54
N ALA A 151 3.32 -7.52 13.21
CA ALA A 151 3.23 -7.22 14.64
C ALA A 151 3.99 -8.25 15.49
N ALA A 152 3.88 -9.54 15.17
CA ALA A 152 4.60 -10.61 15.87
C ALA A 152 6.13 -10.48 15.73
N GLU A 153 6.64 -10.25 14.51
CA GLU A 153 8.06 -10.03 14.26
C GLU A 153 8.62 -8.77 14.96
N MET A 154 7.77 -7.75 15.10
CA MET A 154 8.10 -6.53 15.84
C MET A 154 7.91 -6.66 17.36
N GLY A 155 7.37 -7.79 17.85
CA GLY A 155 7.12 -8.04 19.27
C GLY A 155 6.06 -7.13 19.88
N VAL A 156 5.06 -6.68 19.10
CA VAL A 156 4.01 -5.75 19.52
C VAL A 156 2.63 -6.41 19.39
N GLU A 157 1.81 -6.27 20.42
CA GLU A 157 0.42 -6.73 20.39
C GLU A 157 -0.39 -5.97 19.33
N PRO A 158 -1.30 -6.64 18.58
CA PRO A 158 -2.10 -6.00 17.53
C PRO A 158 -2.85 -4.75 18.00
N ALA A 159 -3.43 -4.77 19.21
CA ALA A 159 -4.16 -3.63 19.77
C ALA A 159 -3.28 -2.38 20.03
N ALA A 160 -1.94 -2.54 20.03
CA ALA A 160 -0.97 -1.45 20.14
C ALA A 160 -0.35 -1.05 18.79
N CYS A 161 -0.89 -1.57 17.68
CA CYS A 161 -0.48 -1.22 16.33
C CYS A 161 -1.43 -0.22 15.68
N ILE A 162 -0.86 0.68 14.88
CA ILE A 162 -1.57 1.51 13.91
C ILE A 162 -1.15 1.06 12.53
N VAL A 163 -2.09 0.84 11.63
CA VAL A 163 -1.82 0.56 10.21
C VAL A 163 -2.14 1.79 9.39
N VAL A 164 -1.22 2.24 8.54
CA VAL A 164 -1.43 3.30 7.55
C VAL A 164 -1.63 2.64 6.19
N GLU A 165 -2.80 2.85 5.61
CA GLU A 165 -3.28 2.16 4.40
C GLU A 165 -4.08 3.08 3.49
N ASP A 166 -4.06 2.80 2.18
CA ASP A 166 -4.79 3.54 1.15
C ASP A 166 -5.77 2.68 0.35
N SER A 167 -5.87 1.38 0.67
CA SER A 167 -6.69 0.42 -0.06
C SER A 167 -7.81 -0.20 0.78
N PRO A 168 -8.98 -0.54 0.18
CA PRO A 168 -10.04 -1.24 0.89
C PRO A 168 -9.58 -2.61 1.44
N ALA A 169 -8.76 -3.35 0.69
CA ALA A 169 -8.27 -4.66 1.11
C ALA A 169 -7.36 -4.56 2.35
N GLY A 170 -6.50 -3.53 2.40
CA GLY A 170 -5.62 -3.32 3.54
C GLY A 170 -6.37 -2.85 4.77
N ILE A 171 -7.35 -1.95 4.63
CA ILE A 171 -8.22 -1.53 5.74
C ILE A 171 -8.95 -2.75 6.33
N GLN A 172 -9.52 -3.61 5.49
CA GLN A 172 -10.19 -4.84 5.96
C GLN A 172 -9.23 -5.76 6.70
N ALA A 173 -8.02 -5.96 6.16
CA ALA A 173 -7.00 -6.78 6.79
C ALA A 173 -6.58 -6.24 8.16
N ALA A 174 -6.36 -4.93 8.29
CA ALA A 174 -5.97 -4.31 9.55
C ALA A 174 -7.08 -4.39 10.61
N LYS A 175 -8.33 -4.15 10.22
CA LYS A 175 -9.49 -4.33 11.10
C LYS A 175 -9.65 -5.78 11.54
N ALA A 176 -9.50 -6.74 10.62
CA ALA A 176 -9.54 -8.16 10.95
C ALA A 176 -8.40 -8.58 11.88
N ALA A 177 -7.25 -7.91 11.82
CA ALA A 177 -6.13 -8.08 12.74
C ALA A 177 -6.36 -7.45 14.12
N GLY A 178 -7.44 -6.70 14.33
CA GLY A 178 -7.71 -5.98 15.59
C GLY A 178 -6.81 -4.75 15.79
N MET A 179 -6.31 -4.17 14.71
CA MET A 179 -5.45 -2.98 14.71
C MET A 179 -6.24 -1.71 14.40
N ARG A 180 -5.73 -0.56 14.85
CA ARG A 180 -6.25 0.74 14.43
C ARG A 180 -5.84 1.03 13.01
N VAL A 181 -6.72 1.68 12.26
CA VAL A 181 -6.53 1.92 10.83
C VAL A 181 -6.59 3.41 10.53
N PHE A 182 -5.51 3.95 10.02
CA PHE A 182 -5.40 5.30 9.50
C PHE A 182 -5.42 5.25 7.97
N ALA A 183 -6.55 5.63 7.37
CA ALA A 183 -6.73 5.62 5.93
C ALA A 183 -6.10 6.87 5.31
N TYR A 184 -5.09 6.66 4.47
CA TYR A 184 -4.43 7.71 3.72
C TYR A 184 -5.11 7.93 2.37
N THR A 185 -5.52 9.16 2.08
CA THR A 185 -6.23 9.54 0.85
C THR A 185 -5.47 10.57 0.01
N GLY A 186 -4.23 10.91 0.39
CA GLY A 186 -3.41 11.92 -0.29
C GLY A 186 -2.62 11.39 -1.50
N ALA A 187 -2.59 10.08 -1.73
CA ALA A 187 -1.92 9.49 -2.89
C ALA A 187 -2.55 9.99 -4.21
N SER A 188 -1.74 10.05 -5.27
CA SER A 188 -2.18 10.62 -6.55
C SER A 188 -3.37 9.88 -7.18
N HIS A 189 -3.45 8.56 -7.00
CA HIS A 189 -4.55 7.71 -7.45
C HIS A 189 -5.81 7.81 -6.57
N ALA A 190 -5.66 8.22 -5.30
CA ALA A 190 -6.75 8.26 -4.32
C ALA A 190 -7.66 9.50 -4.45
N LYS A 191 -7.40 10.39 -5.41
CA LYS A 191 -8.13 11.65 -5.62
C LYS A 191 -9.57 11.47 -6.10
N SER A 192 -9.97 10.28 -6.55
CA SER A 192 -11.34 10.02 -6.98
C SER A 192 -12.28 9.92 -5.77
N GLU A 193 -13.44 10.57 -5.84
CA GLU A 193 -14.49 10.42 -4.81
C GLU A 193 -14.92 8.97 -4.61
N ARG A 194 -14.96 8.18 -5.68
CA ARG A 194 -15.30 6.75 -5.61
C ARG A 194 -14.31 5.99 -4.72
N HIS A 195 -13.00 6.21 -4.91
CA HIS A 195 -11.98 5.58 -4.08
C HIS A 195 -12.11 6.02 -2.62
N ARG A 196 -12.16 7.33 -2.38
CA ARG A 196 -12.37 7.89 -1.04
C ARG A 196 -13.59 7.30 -0.35
N ASN A 197 -14.73 7.23 -1.03
CA ASN A 197 -15.95 6.64 -0.49
C ASN A 197 -15.80 5.15 -0.18
N SER A 198 -15.05 4.39 -0.99
CA SER A 198 -14.78 2.97 -0.71
C SER A 198 -13.99 2.76 0.57
N LEU A 199 -13.08 3.68 0.93
CA LEU A 199 -12.36 3.65 2.20
C LEU A 199 -13.27 4.05 3.37
N LEU A 200 -14.05 5.13 3.21
CA LEU A 200 -14.95 5.64 4.26
C LEU A 200 -16.02 4.62 4.65
N CYS A 201 -16.55 3.85 3.69
CA CYS A 201 -17.52 2.77 3.97
C CYS A 201 -16.96 1.67 4.88
N LEU A 202 -15.65 1.57 5.02
CA LEU A 202 -14.99 0.62 5.91
C LEU A 202 -14.74 1.18 7.33
N GLU A 203 -15.16 2.43 7.58
CA GLU A 203 -15.07 3.09 8.89
C GLU A 203 -13.66 2.99 9.50
N PRO A 204 -12.59 3.51 8.85
CA PRO A 204 -11.28 3.59 9.45
C PRO A 204 -11.30 4.53 10.67
N ASP A 205 -10.37 4.35 11.60
CA ASP A 205 -10.31 5.17 12.84
C ASP A 205 -9.93 6.63 12.52
N VAL A 206 -9.08 6.85 11.53
CA VAL A 206 -8.69 8.19 11.03
C VAL A 206 -8.67 8.17 9.51
N VAL A 207 -9.07 9.29 8.89
CA VAL A 207 -8.90 9.55 7.44
C VAL A 207 -8.12 10.85 7.27
N PHE A 208 -7.04 10.81 6.52
CA PHE A 208 -6.18 11.99 6.30
C PHE A 208 -5.56 11.97 4.90
N ASP A 209 -5.16 13.15 4.41
CA ASP A 209 -4.61 13.34 3.05
C ASP A 209 -3.24 14.04 3.04
N GLU A 210 -2.82 14.63 4.15
CA GLU A 210 -1.47 15.19 4.31
C GLU A 210 -0.61 14.26 5.20
N MET A 211 0.44 13.66 4.64
CA MET A 211 1.25 12.67 5.37
C MET A 211 1.93 13.25 6.61
N ARG A 212 2.20 14.55 6.63
CA ARG A 212 2.76 15.25 7.82
C ARG A 212 1.81 15.25 9.02
N ASP A 213 0.51 15.12 8.79
CA ASP A 213 -0.49 15.08 9.86
C ASP A 213 -0.49 13.75 10.62
N LEU A 214 0.11 12.69 10.06
CA LEU A 214 0.24 11.39 10.71
C LEU A 214 0.77 11.50 12.13
N ILE A 215 1.79 12.32 12.34
CA ILE A 215 2.44 12.51 13.65
C ILE A 215 1.45 13.07 14.67
N HIS A 216 0.61 14.01 14.24
CA HIS A 216 -0.41 14.59 15.11
C HIS A 216 -1.40 13.49 15.58
N PHE A 217 -1.88 12.66 14.67
CA PHE A 217 -2.84 11.58 14.99
C PHE A 217 -2.20 10.50 15.87
N VAL A 218 -0.97 10.07 15.59
CA VAL A 218 -0.26 9.09 16.42
C VAL A 218 -0.07 9.62 17.86
N ARG A 219 0.35 10.89 18.02
CA ARG A 219 0.50 11.51 19.34
C ARG A 219 -0.81 11.73 20.07
N GLN A 220 -1.91 11.94 19.35
CA GLN A 220 -3.25 12.00 19.95
C GLN A 220 -3.63 10.65 20.54
N GLU A 221 -3.47 9.56 19.78
CA GLU A 221 -3.73 8.21 20.25
C GLU A 221 -2.87 7.81 21.47
N GLN A 222 -1.61 8.28 21.52
CA GLN A 222 -0.75 8.07 22.68
C GLN A 222 -1.29 8.78 23.95
N ARG A 223 -1.81 10.00 23.80
CA ARG A 223 -2.42 10.75 24.92
C ARG A 223 -3.69 10.07 25.42
N ASP A 224 -4.57 9.70 24.51
CA ASP A 224 -5.87 9.07 24.83
C ASP A 224 -5.66 7.67 25.48
N GLY A 225 -4.64 6.92 25.04
CA GLY A 225 -4.27 5.64 25.62
C GLY A 225 -3.65 5.74 27.02
N ASN A 226 -3.02 6.85 27.37
CA ASN A 226 -2.45 7.08 28.72
C ASN A 226 -3.48 7.57 29.74
N THR A 227 -4.68 7.99 29.32
CA THR A 227 -5.72 8.52 30.18
C THR A 227 -6.83 7.49 30.47
N ALA A 228 -6.80 6.33 29.87
CA ALA A 228 -7.76 5.23 30.01
C ALA A 228 -7.22 4.12 30.91
#